data_824feebd65e30fdc93924165c661613e
#
_entry.id   824feebd65e30fdc93924165c661613e
#
_cell.length_a   1.000
_cell.length_b   1.000
_cell.length_c   1.000
_cell.angle_alpha   90.00
_cell.angle_beta   90.00
_cell.angle_gamma   90.00
#
_symmetry.space_group_name_H-M   'P 1'
#
loop_
_entity.id
_entity.type
_entity.pdbx_description
1 polymer ?
#
loop_
_entity_poly.entity_id
_entity_poly.type
_entity_poly.pdbx_seq_one_letter_code
_entity_poly.pdbx_strand_id
1 'polypeptide(L)'
;MEINESKIIKKSKAYVNELLVTLENHYYHQYGHSLEVAERAVYLWKKEWLCEEDLEMLALAGLFHDTWFVLQYENNEEIWAKIAKNFLKSILYPEDKIETIEKVILATKLDAQPTNIYEEIIKDSDLDNLWREDFFKKWNNLKQEIEAIKNIKILDIDWQHWYITLLKKHKFYTKTQQE
;
A
#
# COMPACT_ATOMS: atom_id res chain seq x y z
N MET A 1 8.24 -11.79 -8.85
CA MET A 1 9.45 -11.18 -9.47
C MET A 1 10.23 -10.51 -8.34
N GLU A 2 11.46 -10.95 -8.06
CA GLU A 2 12.21 -10.40 -6.92
C GLU A 2 12.59 -8.94 -7.19
N ILE A 3 12.23 -8.06 -6.25
CA ILE A 3 12.77 -6.70 -6.19
C ILE A 3 14.29 -6.86 -6.06
N ASN A 4 15.06 -6.25 -6.96
CA ASN A 4 16.52 -6.25 -6.85
C ASN A 4 16.87 -5.70 -5.45
N GLU A 5 17.33 -6.61 -4.56
CA GLU A 5 17.39 -6.32 -3.13
C GLU A 5 18.61 -5.47 -2.80
N SER A 6 18.47 -4.16 -3.01
CA SER A 6 19.43 -3.21 -2.45
C SER A 6 19.50 -3.36 -0.92
N LYS A 7 20.61 -2.91 -0.34
CA LYS A 7 20.79 -2.88 1.12
C LYS A 7 19.69 -2.06 1.81
N ILE A 8 19.17 -1.04 1.12
CA ILE A 8 18.10 -0.16 1.60
C ILE A 8 16.78 -0.92 1.65
N ILE A 9 16.41 -1.60 0.57
CA ILE A 9 15.20 -2.44 0.53
C ILE A 9 15.22 -3.52 1.61
N LYS A 10 16.37 -4.21 1.81
CA LYS A 10 16.51 -5.22 2.87
C LYS A 10 16.26 -4.65 4.27
N LYS A 11 16.85 -3.49 4.57
CA LYS A 11 16.63 -2.82 5.86
C LYS A 11 15.19 -2.37 6.04
N SER A 12 14.58 -1.82 4.98
CA SER A 12 13.18 -1.38 5.00
C SER A 12 12.21 -2.54 5.20
N LYS A 13 12.42 -3.65 4.50
CA LYS A 13 11.64 -4.89 4.70
C LYS A 13 11.71 -5.38 6.14
N ALA A 14 12.91 -5.44 6.73
CA ALA A 14 13.10 -5.87 8.11
C ALA A 14 12.36 -4.93 9.09
N TYR A 15 12.50 -3.63 8.91
CA TYR A 15 11.86 -2.61 9.75
C TYR A 15 10.31 -2.67 9.66
N VAL A 16 9.77 -2.72 8.44
CA VAL A 16 8.31 -2.82 8.23
C VAL A 16 7.76 -4.12 8.80
N ASN A 17 8.46 -5.25 8.62
CA ASN A 17 8.06 -6.52 9.22
C ASN A 17 8.04 -6.45 10.75
N GLU A 18 9.04 -5.85 11.38
CA GLU A 18 9.09 -5.66 12.84
C GLU A 18 7.92 -4.83 13.35
N LEU A 19 7.54 -3.78 12.63
CA LEU A 19 6.38 -2.96 12.98
C LEU A 19 5.07 -3.75 12.87
N LEU A 20 4.86 -4.44 11.76
CA LEU A 20 3.57 -5.07 11.45
C LEU A 20 3.35 -6.41 12.17
N VAL A 21 4.42 -7.14 12.51
CA VAL A 21 4.30 -8.43 13.24
C VAL A 21 3.76 -8.26 14.66
N THR A 22 3.87 -7.06 15.23
CA THR A 22 3.37 -6.76 16.59
C THR A 22 1.88 -6.41 16.63
N LEU A 23 1.24 -6.27 15.46
CA LEU A 23 -0.15 -5.85 15.36
C LEU A 23 -1.10 -7.03 15.61
N GLU A 24 -1.87 -6.96 16.68
CA GLU A 24 -2.97 -7.91 16.93
C GLU A 24 -4.20 -7.53 16.11
N ASN A 25 -5.00 -8.55 15.74
CA ASN A 25 -6.26 -8.39 14.99
C ASN A 25 -6.15 -7.75 13.59
N HIS A 26 -4.94 -7.71 13.02
CA HIS A 26 -4.73 -7.27 11.65
C HIS A 26 -4.68 -8.49 10.74
N TYR A 27 -5.74 -8.72 9.97
CA TYR A 27 -5.88 -9.88 9.09
C TYR A 27 -5.65 -9.54 7.61
N TYR A 28 -5.79 -8.26 7.24
CA TYR A 28 -5.55 -7.73 5.90
C TYR A 28 -4.27 -6.89 5.84
N HIS A 29 -4.13 -5.86 6.69
CA HIS A 29 -2.99 -4.95 6.71
C HIS A 29 -1.80 -5.58 7.45
N GLN A 30 -1.19 -6.57 6.80
CA GLN A 30 -0.03 -7.31 7.28
C GLN A 30 1.18 -7.06 6.40
N TYR A 31 2.36 -7.46 6.88
CA TYR A 31 3.60 -7.38 6.10
C TYR A 31 3.50 -8.02 4.71
N GLY A 32 2.73 -9.09 4.55
CA GLY A 32 2.47 -9.72 3.25
C GLY A 32 1.80 -8.77 2.26
N HIS A 33 0.82 -7.96 2.70
CA HIS A 33 0.20 -6.94 1.85
C HIS A 33 1.20 -5.86 1.44
N SER A 34 1.99 -5.32 2.37
CA SER A 34 3.04 -4.34 2.05
C SER A 34 4.05 -4.85 1.01
N LEU A 35 4.43 -6.14 1.09
CA LEU A 35 5.29 -6.76 0.08
C LEU A 35 4.61 -6.86 -1.28
N GLU A 36 3.36 -7.33 -1.32
CA GLU A 36 2.59 -7.44 -2.57
C GLU A 36 2.47 -6.10 -3.27
N VAL A 37 2.14 -5.03 -2.53
CA VAL A 37 2.02 -3.68 -3.10
C VAL A 37 3.36 -3.17 -3.62
N ALA A 38 4.45 -3.37 -2.88
CA ALA A 38 5.79 -3.01 -3.33
C ALA A 38 6.20 -3.76 -4.61
N GLU A 39 5.93 -5.07 -4.69
CA GLU A 39 6.23 -5.89 -5.87
C GLU A 39 5.36 -5.50 -7.06
N ARG A 40 4.08 -5.21 -6.83
CA ARG A 40 3.18 -4.75 -7.88
C ARG A 40 3.56 -3.39 -8.42
N ALA A 41 3.95 -2.44 -7.56
CA ALA A 41 4.43 -1.13 -7.98
C ALA A 41 5.66 -1.23 -8.89
N VAL A 42 6.63 -2.07 -8.53
CA VAL A 42 7.81 -2.35 -9.37
C VAL A 42 7.41 -3.01 -10.71
N TYR A 43 6.45 -3.93 -10.69
CA TYR A 43 5.95 -4.56 -11.91
C TYR A 43 5.29 -3.55 -12.84
N LEU A 44 4.37 -2.73 -12.35
CA LEU A 44 3.68 -1.72 -13.14
C LEU A 44 4.66 -0.70 -13.71
N TRP A 45 5.60 -0.20 -12.90
CA TRP A 45 6.64 0.72 -13.34
C TRP A 45 7.42 0.20 -14.55
N LYS A 46 7.85 -1.07 -14.50
CA LYS A 46 8.56 -1.72 -15.60
C LYS A 46 7.69 -1.89 -16.85
N LYS A 47 6.41 -2.15 -16.68
CA LYS A 47 5.44 -2.31 -17.78
C LYS A 47 5.10 -0.99 -18.45
N GLU A 48 5.07 0.10 -17.70
CA GLU A 48 4.89 1.45 -18.24
C GLU A 48 6.18 2.04 -18.87
N TRP A 49 7.27 1.21 -18.97
CA TRP A 49 8.54 1.56 -19.63
C TRP A 49 9.24 2.79 -19.01
N LEU A 50 9.14 2.93 -17.70
CA LEU A 50 9.73 4.03 -16.95
C LEU A 50 11.17 3.70 -16.54
N CYS A 51 11.96 4.72 -16.15
CA CYS A 51 13.37 4.55 -15.86
C CYS A 51 13.63 3.69 -14.62
N GLU A 52 14.77 2.96 -14.57
CA GLU A 52 15.06 2.06 -13.45
C GLU A 52 15.42 2.79 -12.15
N GLU A 53 15.80 4.07 -12.23
CA GLU A 53 16.30 4.85 -11.09
C GLU A 53 15.24 5.05 -9.99
N ASP A 54 13.96 4.98 -10.35
CA ASP A 54 12.85 5.22 -9.43
C ASP A 54 12.20 3.93 -8.89
N LEU A 55 12.65 2.75 -9.36
CA LEU A 55 12.13 1.46 -8.91
C LEU A 55 12.28 1.25 -7.40
N GLU A 56 13.43 1.63 -6.84
CA GLU A 56 13.67 1.52 -5.40
C GLU A 56 12.73 2.43 -4.60
N MET A 57 12.51 3.65 -5.09
CA MET A 57 11.62 4.62 -4.46
C MET A 57 10.17 4.13 -4.41
N LEU A 58 9.66 3.59 -5.53
CA LEU A 58 8.31 3.02 -5.57
C LEU A 58 8.17 1.77 -4.71
N ALA A 59 9.18 0.90 -4.70
CA ALA A 59 9.20 -0.24 -3.80
C ALA A 59 9.15 0.18 -2.33
N LEU A 60 9.89 1.25 -1.96
CA LEU A 60 9.84 1.81 -0.61
C LEU A 60 8.48 2.39 -0.29
N ALA A 61 7.87 3.16 -1.20
CA ALA A 61 6.52 3.69 -1.00
C ALA A 61 5.51 2.56 -0.75
N GLY A 62 5.55 1.49 -1.56
CA GLY A 62 4.68 0.32 -1.37
C GLY A 62 4.93 -0.44 -0.07
N LEU A 63 6.18 -0.55 0.39
CA LEU A 63 6.50 -1.16 1.68
C LEU A 63 5.92 -0.38 2.86
N PHE A 64 5.91 0.95 2.78
CA PHE A 64 5.55 1.81 3.90
C PHE A 64 4.09 2.29 3.88
N HIS A 65 3.33 2.08 2.83
CA HIS A 65 2.02 2.70 2.64
C HIS A 65 1.00 2.35 3.73
N ASP A 66 1.15 1.23 4.44
CA ASP A 66 0.24 0.70 5.47
C ASP A 66 0.92 0.35 6.80
N THR A 67 1.99 1.07 7.19
CA THR A 67 2.85 0.66 8.30
C THR A 67 2.29 0.90 9.72
N TRP A 68 1.13 1.57 9.89
CA TRP A 68 0.63 1.86 11.24
C TRP A 68 -0.89 1.98 11.36
N PHE A 69 -1.58 0.86 11.63
CA PHE A 69 -3.01 0.84 11.99
C PHE A 69 -3.30 0.90 13.49
N VAL A 70 -2.27 1.01 14.34
CA VAL A 70 -2.37 0.78 15.81
C VAL A 70 -3.08 1.89 16.56
N LEU A 71 -3.14 3.12 16.06
CA LEU A 71 -3.62 4.24 16.87
C LEU A 71 -4.88 4.92 16.34
N GLN A 72 -5.17 4.84 15.05
CA GLN A 72 -6.29 5.57 14.45
C GLN A 72 -6.66 4.99 13.08
N TYR A 73 -7.95 4.77 12.85
CA TYR A 73 -8.45 4.22 11.58
C TYR A 73 -8.73 5.30 10.52
N GLU A 74 -8.49 6.58 10.85
CA GLU A 74 -8.70 7.72 9.96
C GLU A 74 -7.43 8.57 9.87
N ASN A 75 -7.09 9.05 8.68
CA ASN A 75 -5.87 9.83 8.36
C ASN A 75 -4.54 9.10 8.66
N ASN A 76 -4.50 7.81 8.42
CA ASN A 76 -3.33 6.96 8.71
C ASN A 76 -2.18 7.23 7.75
N GLU A 77 -2.45 7.63 6.53
CA GLU A 77 -1.44 7.84 5.48
C GLU A 77 -0.41 8.91 5.86
N GLU A 78 -0.82 9.94 6.63
CA GLU A 78 0.11 10.95 7.15
C GLU A 78 1.08 10.38 8.19
N ILE A 79 0.59 9.42 9.00
CA ILE A 79 1.42 8.72 9.98
C ILE A 79 2.40 7.80 9.24
N TRP A 80 1.95 7.08 8.23
CA TRP A 80 2.78 6.18 7.42
C TRP A 80 3.88 6.93 6.68
N ALA A 81 3.53 8.04 6.03
CA ALA A 81 4.49 8.92 5.39
C ALA A 81 5.55 9.42 6.39
N LYS A 82 5.15 9.80 7.60
CA LYS A 82 6.06 10.24 8.66
C LYS A 82 6.97 9.11 9.18
N ILE A 83 6.45 7.88 9.30
CA ILE A 83 7.25 6.71 9.69
C ILE A 83 8.29 6.44 8.61
N ALA A 84 7.89 6.39 7.34
CA ALA A 84 8.79 6.21 6.20
C ALA A 84 9.89 7.26 6.21
N LYS A 85 9.53 8.54 6.32
CA LYS A 85 10.47 9.67 6.39
C LYS A 85 11.50 9.50 7.50
N ASN A 86 11.04 9.23 8.72
CA ASN A 86 11.94 9.11 9.88
C ASN A 86 12.90 7.94 9.72
N PHE A 87 12.41 6.79 9.26
CA PHE A 87 13.26 5.63 9.01
C PHE A 87 14.27 5.91 7.90
N LEU A 88 13.84 6.42 6.74
CA LEU A 88 14.69 6.67 5.60
C LEU A 88 15.76 7.73 5.90
N LYS A 89 15.43 8.78 6.67
CA LYS A 89 16.43 9.73 7.18
C LYS A 89 17.45 9.06 8.09
N SER A 90 17.05 8.13 8.95
CA SER A 90 17.96 7.43 9.85
C SER A 90 18.99 6.57 9.15
N ILE A 91 18.70 6.15 7.90
CA ILE A 91 19.62 5.38 7.05
C ILE A 91 20.29 6.22 5.94
N LEU A 92 20.15 7.55 6.02
CA LEU A 92 20.73 8.53 5.11
C LEU A 92 20.28 8.35 3.64
N TYR A 93 19.01 8.04 3.43
CA TYR A 93 18.41 8.03 2.09
C TYR A 93 18.25 9.47 1.55
N PRO A 94 18.37 9.73 0.22
CA PRO A 94 18.30 11.07 -0.34
C PRO A 94 17.00 11.81 0.00
N GLU A 95 17.09 13.06 0.46
CA GLU A 95 15.97 13.85 0.97
C GLU A 95 14.91 14.12 -0.10
N ASP A 96 15.31 14.44 -1.33
CA ASP A 96 14.42 14.65 -2.47
C ASP A 96 13.58 13.40 -2.80
N LYS A 97 14.18 12.22 -2.69
CA LYS A 97 13.48 10.95 -2.87
C LYS A 97 12.55 10.64 -1.68
N ILE A 98 12.94 11.01 -0.45
CA ILE A 98 12.08 10.88 0.73
C ILE A 98 10.81 11.72 0.56
N GLU A 99 10.94 12.97 0.12
CA GLU A 99 9.79 13.86 -0.13
C GLU A 99 8.84 13.29 -1.19
N THR A 100 9.38 12.64 -2.21
CA THR A 100 8.57 11.97 -3.23
C THR A 100 7.86 10.76 -2.66
N ILE A 101 8.55 9.92 -1.86
CA ILE A 101 7.93 8.76 -1.18
C ILE A 101 6.78 9.20 -0.27
N GLU A 102 6.95 10.28 0.50
CA GLU A 102 5.87 10.82 1.35
C GLU A 102 4.63 11.15 0.52
N LYS A 103 4.79 11.86 -0.62
CA LYS A 103 3.67 12.22 -1.52
C LYS A 103 3.00 10.99 -2.11
N VAL A 104 3.78 10.01 -2.52
CA VAL A 104 3.28 8.75 -3.10
C VAL A 104 2.49 7.95 -2.05
N ILE A 105 2.97 7.87 -0.80
CA ILE A 105 2.21 7.25 0.30
C ILE A 105 0.90 8.00 0.54
N LEU A 106 0.91 9.33 0.59
CA LEU A 106 -0.31 10.12 0.80
C LEU A 106 -1.34 9.94 -0.33
N ALA A 107 -0.90 9.59 -1.54
CA ALA A 107 -1.80 9.34 -2.66
C ALA A 107 -2.61 8.03 -2.52
N THR A 108 -2.27 7.11 -1.62
CA THR A 108 -3.06 5.89 -1.37
C THR A 108 -4.41 6.17 -0.70
N LYS A 109 -4.63 7.39 -0.15
CA LYS A 109 -5.97 7.81 0.31
C LYS A 109 -7.01 7.51 -0.76
N LEU A 110 -8.12 6.86 -0.36
CA LEU A 110 -9.16 6.42 -1.31
C LEU A 110 -9.74 7.56 -2.15
N ASP A 111 -9.91 8.74 -1.58
CA ASP A 111 -10.46 9.93 -2.22
C ASP A 111 -9.42 10.80 -2.95
N ALA A 112 -8.12 10.53 -2.74
CA ALA A 112 -7.06 11.25 -3.43
C ALA A 112 -7.07 10.95 -4.93
N GLN A 113 -6.96 12.00 -5.74
CA GLN A 113 -6.78 11.87 -7.18
C GLN A 113 -5.29 11.93 -7.50
N PRO A 114 -4.72 10.95 -8.20
CA PRO A 114 -3.32 10.96 -8.55
C PRO A 114 -3.02 12.10 -9.51
N THR A 115 -1.87 12.74 -9.34
CA THR A 115 -1.42 13.89 -10.13
C THR A 115 -0.24 13.58 -11.03
N ASN A 116 0.35 12.41 -10.86
CA ASN A 116 1.50 11.94 -11.63
C ASN A 116 1.57 10.41 -11.65
N ILE A 117 2.44 9.89 -12.50
CA ILE A 117 2.57 8.44 -12.73
C ILE A 117 2.97 7.63 -11.48
N TYR A 118 3.73 8.20 -10.54
CA TYR A 118 4.10 7.52 -9.29
C TYR A 118 2.86 7.27 -8.42
N GLU A 119 2.00 8.28 -8.32
CA GLU A 119 0.75 8.22 -7.57
C GLU A 119 -0.26 7.30 -8.23
N GLU A 120 -0.32 7.27 -9.56
CA GLU A 120 -1.13 6.33 -10.33
C GLU A 120 -0.72 4.88 -10.05
N ILE A 121 0.57 4.60 -10.14
CA ILE A 121 1.12 3.26 -9.93
C ILE A 121 0.88 2.77 -8.51
N ILE A 122 1.09 3.59 -7.49
CA ILE A 122 0.90 3.13 -6.11
C ILE A 122 -0.58 2.84 -5.81
N LYS A 123 -1.52 3.67 -6.29
CA LYS A 123 -2.96 3.42 -6.15
C LYS A 123 -3.40 2.15 -6.84
N ASP A 124 -2.93 1.92 -8.05
CA ASP A 124 -3.24 0.71 -8.81
C ASP A 124 -2.62 -0.54 -8.15
N SER A 125 -1.44 -0.38 -7.53
CA SER A 125 -0.77 -1.48 -6.84
C SER A 125 -1.46 -1.88 -5.54
N ASP A 126 -1.94 -0.92 -4.78
CA ASP A 126 -2.66 -1.13 -3.52
C ASP A 126 -4.01 -1.83 -3.76
N LEU A 127 -4.71 -1.46 -4.83
CA LEU A 127 -6.00 -2.02 -5.19
C LEU A 127 -5.94 -3.13 -6.26
N ASP A 128 -4.75 -3.65 -6.57
CA ASP A 128 -4.55 -4.74 -7.56
C ASP A 128 -5.38 -5.98 -7.25
N ASN A 129 -5.60 -6.26 -5.97
CA ASN A 129 -6.37 -7.43 -5.52
C ASN A 129 -7.86 -7.39 -5.90
N LEU A 130 -8.41 -6.25 -6.32
CA LEU A 130 -9.82 -6.13 -6.70
C LEU A 130 -10.23 -7.03 -7.88
N TRP A 131 -9.28 -7.40 -8.75
CA TRP A 131 -9.52 -8.24 -9.93
C TRP A 131 -8.80 -9.59 -9.87
N ARG A 132 -8.29 -9.97 -8.70
CA ARG A 132 -7.58 -11.23 -8.50
C ARG A 132 -8.50 -12.32 -7.93
N GLU A 133 -8.11 -13.56 -8.13
CA GLU A 133 -8.83 -14.74 -7.60
C GLU A 133 -8.93 -14.75 -6.07
N ASP A 134 -7.96 -14.14 -5.37
CA ASP A 134 -7.93 -14.06 -3.92
C ASP A 134 -8.73 -12.88 -3.33
N PHE A 135 -9.42 -12.09 -4.18
CA PHE A 135 -10.20 -10.93 -3.78
C PHE A 135 -11.13 -11.22 -2.59
N PHE A 136 -11.99 -12.22 -2.70
CA PHE A 136 -12.97 -12.51 -1.65
C PHE A 136 -12.32 -12.92 -0.33
N LYS A 137 -11.19 -13.64 -0.38
CA LYS A 137 -10.42 -13.97 0.82
C LYS A 137 -9.89 -12.71 1.49
N LYS A 138 -9.26 -11.82 0.73
CA LYS A 138 -8.72 -10.55 1.23
C LYS A 138 -9.82 -9.64 1.75
N TRP A 139 -10.94 -9.58 1.04
CA TRP A 139 -12.11 -8.80 1.43
C TRP A 139 -12.71 -9.27 2.76
N ASN A 140 -12.77 -10.59 2.98
CA ASN A 140 -13.19 -11.15 4.25
C ASN A 140 -12.18 -10.86 5.38
N ASN A 141 -10.88 -10.91 5.10
CA ASN A 141 -9.85 -10.56 6.06
C ASN A 141 -10.01 -9.09 6.50
N LEU A 142 -10.27 -8.18 5.55
CA LEU A 142 -10.52 -6.76 5.86
C LEU A 142 -11.78 -6.58 6.72
N LYS A 143 -12.86 -7.32 6.44
CA LYS A 143 -14.06 -7.32 7.28
C LYS A 143 -13.75 -7.72 8.71
N GLN A 144 -13.05 -8.86 8.88
CA GLN A 144 -12.70 -9.38 10.21
C GLN A 144 -11.82 -8.39 10.97
N GLU A 145 -10.88 -7.75 10.29
CA GLU A 145 -10.02 -6.72 10.86
C GLU A 145 -10.82 -5.52 11.37
N ILE A 146 -11.71 -4.97 10.54
CA ILE A 146 -12.56 -3.84 10.91
C ILE A 146 -13.48 -4.22 12.09
N GLU A 147 -14.10 -5.38 12.05
CA GLU A 147 -14.97 -5.88 13.12
C GLU A 147 -14.20 -6.00 14.44
N ALA A 148 -13.00 -6.56 14.40
CA ALA A 148 -12.16 -6.77 15.58
C ALA A 148 -11.64 -5.44 16.17
N ILE A 149 -11.10 -4.54 15.33
CA ILE A 149 -10.52 -3.28 15.77
C ILE A 149 -11.57 -2.31 16.28
N LYS A 150 -12.70 -2.20 15.56
CA LYS A 150 -13.80 -1.29 15.95
C LYS A 150 -14.76 -1.89 16.96
N ASN A 151 -14.59 -3.16 17.32
CA ASN A 151 -15.50 -3.91 18.18
C ASN A 151 -16.97 -3.79 17.73
N ILE A 152 -17.22 -4.01 16.45
CA ILE A 152 -18.54 -3.95 15.82
C ILE A 152 -18.81 -5.24 15.05
N LYS A 153 -20.09 -5.44 14.69
CA LYS A 153 -20.50 -6.50 13.76
C LYS A 153 -21.04 -5.87 12.48
N ILE A 154 -20.49 -6.24 11.34
CA ILE A 154 -20.91 -5.75 10.02
C ILE A 154 -21.82 -6.81 9.40
N LEU A 155 -23.04 -6.43 9.00
CA LEU A 155 -23.93 -7.34 8.30
C LEU A 155 -23.36 -7.69 6.92
N ASP A 156 -23.51 -8.95 6.52
CA ASP A 156 -22.97 -9.41 5.23
C ASP A 156 -23.56 -8.64 4.05
N ILE A 157 -24.82 -8.24 4.14
CA ILE A 157 -25.46 -7.45 3.10
C ILE A 157 -24.86 -6.05 2.96
N ASP A 158 -24.53 -5.39 4.06
CA ASP A 158 -23.90 -4.07 4.05
C ASP A 158 -22.47 -4.16 3.54
N TRP A 159 -21.74 -5.23 3.93
CA TRP A 159 -20.41 -5.52 3.46
C TRP A 159 -20.37 -5.79 1.94
N GLN A 160 -21.37 -6.54 1.43
CA GLN A 160 -21.54 -6.77 -0.01
C GLN A 160 -21.86 -5.48 -0.76
N HIS A 161 -22.72 -4.62 -0.25
CA HIS A 161 -23.02 -3.33 -0.86
C HIS A 161 -21.80 -2.44 -0.93
N TRP A 162 -20.93 -2.49 0.08
CA TRP A 162 -19.71 -1.69 0.08
C TRP A 162 -18.75 -2.10 -1.03
N TYR A 163 -18.44 -3.40 -1.16
CA TYR A 163 -17.55 -3.82 -2.25
C TYR A 163 -18.14 -3.59 -3.65
N ILE A 164 -19.45 -3.81 -3.83
CA ILE A 164 -20.10 -3.53 -5.12
C ILE A 164 -19.97 -2.03 -5.47
N THR A 165 -20.13 -1.16 -4.46
CA THR A 165 -19.96 0.28 -4.65
C THR A 165 -18.53 0.65 -4.98
N LEU A 166 -17.56 0.03 -4.30
CA LEU A 166 -16.14 0.20 -4.59
C LEU A 166 -15.83 -0.22 -6.03
N LEU A 167 -16.18 -1.43 -6.43
CA LEU A 167 -15.92 -1.94 -7.79
C LEU A 167 -16.57 -1.09 -8.88
N LYS A 168 -17.78 -0.55 -8.64
CA LYS A 168 -18.46 0.32 -9.62
C LYS A 168 -17.79 1.68 -9.78
N LYS A 169 -17.15 2.19 -8.74
CA LYS A 169 -16.51 3.52 -8.74
C LYS A 169 -15.02 3.46 -9.08
N HIS A 170 -14.38 2.32 -8.79
CA HIS A 170 -12.96 2.16 -9.00
C HIS A 170 -12.61 2.18 -10.49
N LYS A 171 -11.53 2.88 -10.80
CA LYS A 171 -10.89 2.89 -12.13
C LYS A 171 -9.39 2.79 -11.92
N PHE A 172 -8.77 1.90 -12.65
CA PHE A 172 -7.32 1.87 -12.73
C PHE A 172 -6.81 3.03 -13.57
N TYR A 173 -5.65 3.53 -13.23
CA TYR A 173 -5.02 4.71 -13.84
C TYR A 173 -3.98 4.31 -14.89
N THR A 174 -3.14 3.31 -14.60
CA THR A 174 -2.09 2.84 -15.51
C THR A 174 -2.67 2.06 -16.68
N LYS A 175 -2.03 2.17 -17.85
CA LYS A 175 -2.46 1.40 -19.05
C LYS A 175 -2.39 -0.10 -18.79
N THR A 176 -1.32 -0.54 -18.17
CA THR A 176 -1.09 -1.96 -17.84
C THR A 176 -2.20 -2.56 -16.98
N GLN A 177 -2.80 -1.77 -16.10
CA GLN A 177 -3.84 -2.26 -15.20
C GLN A 177 -5.25 -2.17 -15.83
N GLN A 178 -5.39 -1.35 -16.87
CA GLN A 178 -6.65 -1.21 -17.63
C GLN A 178 -6.83 -2.30 -18.70
N GLU A 179 -5.76 -3.01 -19.11
CA GLU A 179 -5.76 -4.14 -20.06
C GLU A 179 -6.16 -5.45 -19.38
#